data_f895eae43414d8b137f40511b2c15c5a
#
_entry.id   f895eae43414d8b137f40511b2c15c5a
#
_cell.length_a   1.000
_cell.length_b   1.000
_cell.length_c   1.000
_cell.angle_alpha   90.00
_cell.angle_beta   90.00
_cell.angle_gamma   90.00
#
_symmetry.space_group_name_H-M   'P 1'
#
loop_
_entity.id
_entity.type
_entity.pdbx_description
1 polymer ?
#
loop_
_entity_poly.entity_id
_entity_poly.type
_entity_poly.pdbx_seq_one_letter_code
_entity_poly.pdbx_strand_id
1 'polypeptide(L)'
;MKTNLTLLVATLILSLFCSNANAQSKDTSSEKGYYGLLDISGGYIHKWVPGSIQSPYDFMLGASYVNGYRFSPHFAMGLGAGLNYYFDHEQITAPIYLHLNADILKRAVTPYIALNLGYNIQLNGGKYNYPFKDALTPEQMQEEIIKTDGKFGSGSYHYRGFFAELSEGVRFNCGSKRANVGISYAFDGEIDRTTDAYRMRYFPQVRIKLGVEF
;
A
#
# COMPACT_ATOMS: atom_id res chain seq x y z
N MET A 1 -5.36 -12.97 -23.39
CA MET A 1 -5.06 -14.17 -22.59
C MET A 1 -4.53 -13.91 -21.18
N LYS A 2 -3.97 -12.73 -20.85
CA LYS A 2 -3.43 -12.43 -19.50
C LYS A 2 -4.50 -12.12 -18.44
N THR A 3 -5.65 -11.59 -18.82
CA THR A 3 -6.76 -11.21 -17.91
C THR A 3 -7.45 -12.40 -17.21
N ASN A 4 -7.47 -13.57 -17.87
CA ASN A 4 -8.15 -14.75 -17.30
C ASN A 4 -7.34 -15.43 -16.17
N LEU A 5 -6.02 -15.28 -16.18
CA LEU A 5 -5.15 -15.88 -15.16
C LEU A 5 -5.29 -15.15 -13.81
N THR A 6 -5.38 -13.83 -13.84
CA THR A 6 -5.53 -13.00 -12.62
C THR A 6 -6.89 -13.25 -11.95
N LEU A 7 -7.95 -13.36 -12.74
CA LEU A 7 -9.29 -13.69 -12.24
C LEU A 7 -9.34 -15.12 -11.66
N LEU A 8 -8.64 -16.06 -12.29
CA LEU A 8 -8.58 -17.46 -11.86
C LEU A 8 -7.77 -17.61 -10.56
N VAL A 9 -6.68 -16.87 -10.41
CA VAL A 9 -5.89 -16.83 -9.18
C VAL A 9 -6.68 -16.17 -8.04
N ALA A 10 -7.39 -15.06 -8.30
CA ALA A 10 -8.22 -14.41 -7.31
C ALA A 10 -9.39 -15.31 -6.84
N THR A 11 -10.06 -16.01 -7.76
CA THR A 11 -11.12 -16.98 -7.43
C THR A 11 -10.56 -18.20 -6.70
N LEU A 12 -9.37 -18.67 -7.05
CA LEU A 12 -8.72 -19.79 -6.35
C LEU A 12 -8.33 -19.40 -4.92
N ILE A 13 -7.79 -18.22 -4.71
CA ILE A 13 -7.47 -17.67 -3.39
C ILE A 13 -8.76 -17.53 -2.56
N LEU A 14 -9.82 -16.95 -3.14
CA LEU A 14 -11.10 -16.80 -2.44
C LEU A 14 -11.72 -18.16 -2.08
N SER A 15 -11.64 -19.16 -2.96
CA SER A 15 -12.16 -20.52 -2.72
C SER A 15 -11.37 -21.27 -1.64
N LEU A 16 -10.06 -21.09 -1.56
CA LEU A 16 -9.22 -21.67 -0.50
C LEU A 16 -9.56 -21.12 0.89
N PHE A 17 -10.00 -19.86 0.97
CA PHE A 17 -10.40 -19.24 2.24
C PHE A 17 -11.83 -19.60 2.64
N CYS A 18 -12.73 -19.90 1.69
CA CYS A 18 -14.14 -20.21 1.95
C CYS A 18 -14.46 -21.72 2.04
N SER A 19 -13.53 -22.62 1.70
CA SER A 19 -13.80 -24.07 1.62
C SER A 19 -14.12 -24.75 2.96
N ASN A 20 -14.01 -24.07 4.09
CA ASN A 20 -14.43 -24.57 5.42
C ASN A 20 -15.67 -23.87 5.98
N ALA A 21 -16.39 -23.11 5.17
CA ALA A 21 -17.62 -22.45 5.58
C ALA A 21 -18.81 -23.43 5.55
N ASN A 22 -18.86 -24.37 6.49
CA ASN A 22 -20.14 -24.94 6.90
C ASN A 22 -20.93 -23.81 7.53
N ALA A 23 -21.89 -23.30 6.79
CA ALA A 23 -22.77 -22.20 7.15
C ALA A 23 -23.71 -22.61 8.30
N GLN A 24 -23.19 -22.77 9.49
CA GLN A 24 -23.98 -22.60 10.69
C GLN A 24 -23.86 -21.11 11.03
N SER A 25 -24.94 -20.41 10.75
CA SER A 25 -25.20 -19.01 11.15
C SER A 25 -25.21 -18.92 12.68
N LYS A 26 -24.04 -18.99 13.28
CA LYS A 26 -23.83 -18.47 14.61
C LYS A 26 -23.46 -17.02 14.39
N ASP A 27 -24.28 -16.09 14.90
CA ASP A 27 -23.94 -14.66 14.98
C ASP A 27 -22.61 -14.51 15.73
N THR A 28 -21.52 -14.72 15.02
CA THR A 28 -20.19 -14.37 15.49
C THR A 28 -20.04 -12.86 15.29
N SER A 29 -20.96 -12.10 15.93
CA SER A 29 -20.69 -10.70 16.19
C SER A 29 -19.39 -10.68 16.94
N SER A 30 -18.36 -10.15 16.30
CA SER A 30 -16.99 -10.07 16.82
C SER A 30 -17.03 -9.55 18.24
N GLU A 31 -16.89 -10.45 19.21
CA GLU A 31 -16.79 -10.12 20.62
C GLU A 31 -15.52 -9.33 20.86
N LYS A 32 -15.41 -8.66 21.99
CA LYS A 32 -14.17 -8.00 22.42
C LYS A 32 -13.04 -9.03 22.48
N GLY A 33 -11.87 -8.67 22.01
CA GLY A 33 -10.74 -9.58 22.07
C GLY A 33 -9.59 -9.25 21.08
N TYR A 34 -8.78 -10.24 20.86
CA TYR A 34 -7.69 -10.15 19.90
C TYR A 34 -8.20 -9.79 18.51
N TYR A 35 -7.44 -8.96 17.82
CA TYR A 35 -7.70 -8.53 16.45
C TYR A 35 -6.43 -8.70 15.64
N GLY A 36 -6.45 -9.64 14.72
CA GLY A 36 -5.41 -9.87 13.74
C GLY A 36 -5.98 -9.66 12.34
N LEU A 37 -5.29 -8.91 11.48
CA LEU A 37 -5.69 -8.67 10.09
C LEU A 37 -4.49 -8.85 9.17
N LEU A 38 -4.59 -9.76 8.21
CA LEU A 38 -3.63 -9.95 7.14
C LEU A 38 -4.27 -9.47 5.83
N ASP A 39 -3.66 -8.48 5.18
CA ASP A 39 -4.11 -7.95 3.90
C ASP A 39 -3.06 -8.12 2.82
N ILE A 40 -3.52 -8.37 1.59
CA ILE A 40 -2.78 -8.17 0.35
C ILE A 40 -3.43 -7.03 -0.44
N SER A 41 -2.64 -6.25 -1.13
CA SER A 41 -3.13 -5.11 -1.90
C SER A 41 -2.42 -5.00 -3.24
N GLY A 42 -3.14 -4.52 -4.24
CA GLY A 42 -2.58 -4.19 -5.55
C GLY A 42 -3.21 -2.91 -6.06
N GLY A 43 -2.43 -2.06 -6.71
CA GLY A 43 -2.96 -0.78 -7.17
C GLY A 43 -1.96 0.05 -7.94
N TYR A 44 -2.32 1.31 -8.12
CA TYR A 44 -1.51 2.29 -8.83
C TYR A 44 -1.18 3.48 -7.92
N ILE A 45 0.06 3.92 -8.02
CA ILE A 45 0.54 5.16 -7.43
C ILE A 45 0.77 6.17 -8.54
N HIS A 46 0.42 7.42 -8.29
CA HIS A 46 0.77 8.53 -9.16
C HIS A 46 2.01 9.23 -8.60
N LYS A 47 3.15 8.98 -9.24
CA LYS A 47 4.44 9.61 -8.90
C LYS A 47 4.84 10.59 -9.99
N TRP A 48 4.42 11.83 -9.86
CA TRP A 48 4.89 12.87 -10.76
C TRP A 48 6.20 13.45 -10.22
N VAL A 49 7.29 13.20 -10.94
CA VAL A 49 8.61 13.79 -10.66
C VAL A 49 8.92 14.78 -11.78
N PRO A 50 9.07 16.08 -11.50
CA PRO A 50 9.41 17.09 -12.53
C PRO A 50 10.69 16.68 -13.25
N GLY A 51 10.66 16.68 -14.59
CA GLY A 51 11.81 16.32 -15.43
C GLY A 51 12.02 14.81 -15.65
N SER A 52 11.18 13.94 -15.09
CA SER A 52 11.23 12.50 -15.38
C SER A 52 10.44 12.17 -16.65
N ILE A 53 10.99 11.31 -17.52
CA ILE A 53 10.29 10.71 -18.67
C ILE A 53 9.56 9.43 -18.31
N GLN A 54 9.73 8.92 -17.08
CA GLN A 54 9.01 7.74 -16.65
C GLN A 54 7.52 8.04 -16.57
N SER A 55 6.71 7.00 -16.80
CA SER A 55 5.28 7.06 -16.56
C SER A 55 5.02 7.63 -15.16
N PRO A 56 4.13 8.61 -15.01
CA PRO A 56 3.74 9.08 -13.69
C PRO A 56 2.97 8.02 -12.89
N TYR A 57 2.58 6.91 -13.52
CA TYR A 57 1.85 5.81 -12.89
C TYR A 57 2.76 4.60 -12.74
N ASP A 58 2.80 4.07 -11.52
CA ASP A 58 3.53 2.85 -11.17
C ASP A 58 2.56 1.85 -10.57
N PHE A 59 2.66 0.59 -11.00
CA PHE A 59 1.90 -0.49 -10.39
C PHE A 59 2.58 -0.97 -9.12
N MET A 60 1.80 -1.23 -8.07
CA MET A 60 2.32 -1.73 -6.81
C MET A 60 1.59 -3.00 -6.35
N LEU A 61 2.32 -3.86 -5.66
CA LEU A 61 1.79 -4.94 -4.84
C LEU A 61 2.26 -4.78 -3.40
N GLY A 62 1.38 -5.07 -2.46
CA GLY A 62 1.68 -4.97 -1.04
C GLY A 62 1.08 -6.10 -0.23
N ALA A 63 1.71 -6.36 0.91
CA ALA A 63 1.18 -7.21 1.96
C ALA A 63 1.34 -6.51 3.30
N SER A 64 0.37 -6.64 4.18
CA SER A 64 0.41 -6.01 5.49
C SER A 64 -0.24 -6.88 6.56
N TYR A 65 0.23 -6.72 7.78
CA TYR A 65 -0.30 -7.37 8.96
C TYR A 65 -0.57 -6.35 10.06
N VAL A 66 -1.73 -6.48 10.69
CA VAL A 66 -2.13 -5.68 11.85
C VAL A 66 -2.31 -6.59 13.04
N ASN A 67 -1.78 -6.17 14.17
CA ASN A 67 -1.98 -6.79 15.48
C ASN A 67 -2.61 -5.77 16.41
N GLY A 68 -3.72 -6.13 17.05
CA GLY A 68 -4.45 -5.19 17.87
C GLY A 68 -5.52 -5.81 18.74
N TYR A 69 -6.48 -4.98 19.11
CA TYR A 69 -7.59 -5.33 19.98
C TYR A 69 -8.90 -4.77 19.46
N ARG A 70 -9.94 -5.58 19.49
CA ARG A 70 -11.32 -5.22 19.20
C ARG A 70 -12.02 -4.82 20.50
N PHE A 71 -12.31 -3.53 20.64
CA PHE A 71 -12.92 -2.95 21.84
C PHE A 71 -14.43 -3.13 21.86
N SER A 72 -15.04 -3.22 20.70
CA SER A 72 -16.47 -3.42 20.51
C SER A 72 -16.74 -4.14 19.18
N PRO A 73 -17.96 -4.64 18.93
CA PRO A 73 -18.32 -5.19 17.62
C PRO A 73 -18.12 -4.22 16.46
N HIS A 74 -18.07 -2.93 16.75
CA HIS A 74 -17.95 -1.87 15.74
C HIS A 74 -16.55 -1.27 15.63
N PHE A 75 -15.67 -1.48 16.63
CA PHE A 75 -14.40 -0.76 16.67
C PHE A 75 -13.23 -1.65 17.07
N ALA A 76 -12.17 -1.61 16.28
CA ALA A 76 -10.89 -2.23 16.57
C ALA A 76 -9.75 -1.24 16.30
N MET A 77 -8.66 -1.39 17.05
CA MET A 77 -7.43 -0.60 16.91
C MET A 77 -6.22 -1.51 17.05
N GLY A 78 -5.17 -1.23 16.28
CA GLY A 78 -3.93 -2.01 16.33
C GLY A 78 -2.74 -1.28 15.74
N LEU A 79 -1.60 -1.94 15.80
CA LEU A 79 -0.39 -1.55 15.10
C LEU A 79 -0.21 -2.45 13.88
N GLY A 80 0.08 -1.84 12.76
CA GLY A 80 0.30 -2.53 11.49
C GLY A 80 1.68 -2.29 10.94
N ALA A 81 2.16 -3.27 10.20
CA ALA A 81 3.35 -3.16 9.37
C ALA A 81 3.11 -3.84 8.03
N GLY A 82 3.78 -3.39 6.99
CA GLY A 82 3.63 -3.96 5.66
C GLY A 82 4.89 -3.86 4.82
N LEU A 83 4.79 -4.43 3.63
CA LEU A 83 5.79 -4.30 2.57
C LEU A 83 5.05 -3.98 1.28
N ASN A 84 5.52 -2.98 0.55
CA ASN A 84 5.02 -2.61 -0.77
C ASN A 84 6.16 -2.68 -1.77
N TYR A 85 5.89 -3.25 -2.95
CA TYR A 85 6.80 -3.28 -4.09
C TYR A 85 6.21 -2.49 -5.24
N TYR A 86 6.98 -1.54 -5.78
CA TYR A 86 6.65 -0.69 -6.92
C TYR A 86 7.47 -1.15 -8.11
N PHE A 87 6.80 -1.55 -9.18
CA PHE A 87 7.41 -2.27 -10.29
C PHE A 87 8.28 -1.39 -11.20
N ASP A 88 7.79 -0.21 -11.58
CA ASP A 88 8.51 0.66 -12.51
C ASP A 88 9.73 1.33 -11.86
N HIS A 89 9.64 1.56 -10.55
CA HIS A 89 10.74 2.16 -9.78
C HIS A 89 11.62 1.13 -9.07
N GLU A 90 11.30 -0.17 -9.19
CA GLU A 90 12.00 -1.27 -8.47
C GLU A 90 12.18 -0.93 -6.97
N GLN A 91 11.16 -0.33 -6.36
CA GLN A 91 11.22 0.23 -5.02
C GLN A 91 10.50 -0.66 -4.02
N ILE A 92 11.13 -0.90 -2.88
CA ILE A 92 10.50 -1.58 -1.73
C ILE A 92 10.33 -0.59 -0.60
N THR A 93 9.12 -0.52 -0.04
CA THR A 93 8.83 0.30 1.13
C THR A 93 8.17 -0.52 2.23
N ALA A 94 8.40 -0.11 3.48
CA ALA A 94 7.85 -0.74 4.67
C ALA A 94 7.06 0.30 5.48
N PRO A 95 5.73 0.41 5.32
CA PRO A 95 4.90 1.22 6.18
C PRO A 95 4.76 0.59 7.57
N ILE A 96 4.86 1.42 8.61
CA ILE A 96 4.52 1.10 9.99
C ILE A 96 3.46 2.10 10.44
N TYR A 97 2.31 1.63 10.95
CA TYR A 97 1.17 2.51 11.15
C TYR A 97 0.28 2.09 12.33
N LEU A 98 -0.44 3.06 12.88
CA LEU A 98 -1.61 2.86 13.71
C LEU A 98 -2.80 2.54 12.79
N HIS A 99 -3.51 1.46 13.09
CA HIS A 99 -4.72 1.01 12.39
C HIS A 99 -5.93 1.27 13.25
N LEU A 100 -6.92 1.96 12.69
CA LEU A 100 -8.24 2.17 13.27
C LEU A 100 -9.27 1.57 12.33
N ASN A 101 -10.15 0.72 12.83
CA ASN A 101 -11.19 0.06 12.04
C ASN A 101 -12.55 0.23 12.66
N ALA A 102 -13.53 0.58 11.81
CA ALA A 102 -14.94 0.68 12.18
C ALA A 102 -15.81 -0.22 11.30
N ASP A 103 -16.52 -1.18 11.91
CA ASP A 103 -17.53 -2.00 11.25
C ASP A 103 -18.91 -1.33 11.42
N ILE A 104 -19.61 -1.04 10.32
CA ILE A 104 -20.82 -0.24 10.33
C ILE A 104 -22.00 -1.05 10.87
N LEU A 105 -22.08 -2.35 10.55
CA LEU A 105 -23.18 -3.23 10.91
C LEU A 105 -22.70 -4.46 11.68
N LYS A 106 -23.59 -5.03 12.52
CA LYS A 106 -23.40 -6.34 13.16
C LYS A 106 -24.10 -7.43 12.35
N ARG A 107 -23.56 -7.77 11.20
CA ARG A 107 -24.13 -8.80 10.31
C ARG A 107 -23.05 -9.68 9.75
N ALA A 108 -23.45 -10.84 9.19
CA ALA A 108 -22.54 -11.75 8.49
C ALA A 108 -21.78 -11.06 7.32
N VAL A 109 -22.43 -10.05 6.73
CA VAL A 109 -21.85 -9.16 5.73
C VAL A 109 -21.94 -7.73 6.28
N THR A 110 -20.80 -7.09 6.49
CA THR A 110 -20.74 -5.75 7.07
C THR A 110 -19.83 -4.81 6.26
N PRO A 111 -20.30 -3.61 5.92
CA PRO A 111 -19.41 -2.55 5.45
C PRO A 111 -18.43 -2.14 6.56
N TYR A 112 -17.21 -1.80 6.17
CA TYR A 112 -16.20 -1.29 7.08
C TYR A 112 -15.50 -0.06 6.51
N ILE A 113 -14.98 0.75 7.41
CA ILE A 113 -14.06 1.85 7.12
C ILE A 113 -12.84 1.65 8.01
N ALA A 114 -11.63 1.79 7.45
CA ALA A 114 -10.40 1.72 8.21
C ALA A 114 -9.47 2.88 7.85
N LEU A 115 -8.75 3.40 8.86
CA LEU A 115 -7.77 4.46 8.74
C LEU A 115 -6.43 3.96 9.26
N ASN A 116 -5.40 4.07 8.42
CA ASN A 116 -4.01 3.79 8.77
C ASN A 116 -3.23 5.10 8.76
N LEU A 117 -2.54 5.40 9.86
CA LEU A 117 -1.70 6.59 10.01
C LEU A 117 -0.33 6.18 10.51
N GLY A 118 0.73 6.57 9.83
CA GLY A 118 2.05 6.13 10.21
C GLY A 118 3.19 6.73 9.39
N TYR A 119 4.19 5.91 9.24
CA TYR A 119 5.43 6.28 8.59
C TYR A 119 5.85 5.22 7.58
N ASN A 120 6.26 5.65 6.39
CA ASN A 120 6.74 4.76 5.34
C ASN A 120 8.26 4.84 5.23
N ILE A 121 8.91 3.68 5.32
CA ILE A 121 10.37 3.54 5.25
C ILE A 121 10.70 2.90 3.92
N GLN A 122 11.55 3.52 3.14
CA GLN A 122 12.10 2.91 1.94
C GLN A 122 13.27 2.01 2.30
N LEU A 123 13.22 0.75 1.87
CA LEU A 123 14.22 -0.27 2.17
C LEU A 123 15.34 -0.32 1.14
N ASN A 124 15.05 0.00 -0.12
CA ASN A 124 16.04 0.09 -1.20
C ASN A 124 15.91 1.43 -1.93
N GLY A 125 16.99 1.87 -2.58
CA GLY A 125 16.95 3.03 -3.46
C GLY A 125 16.10 2.75 -4.68
N GLY A 126 15.01 3.50 -4.87
CA GLY A 126 14.22 3.44 -6.11
C GLY A 126 15.07 3.89 -7.30
N LYS A 127 14.85 3.29 -8.46
CA LYS A 127 15.50 3.70 -9.71
C LYS A 127 14.66 4.79 -10.37
N TYR A 128 15.28 5.93 -10.65
CA TYR A 128 14.68 6.99 -11.45
C TYR A 128 15.54 7.23 -12.68
N ASN A 129 14.92 7.14 -13.85
CA ASN A 129 15.58 7.52 -15.10
C ASN A 129 15.27 9.00 -15.34
N TYR A 130 16.28 9.86 -15.21
CA TYR A 130 16.18 11.26 -15.59
C TYR A 130 16.60 11.41 -17.06
N PRO A 131 15.75 11.94 -17.91
CA PRO A 131 16.12 12.25 -19.27
C PRO A 131 16.72 13.67 -19.35
N PHE A 132 17.82 13.90 -18.70
CA PHE A 132 18.51 15.17 -18.88
C PHE A 132 19.14 15.32 -20.27
N LYS A 133 19.04 14.30 -21.14
CA LYS A 133 19.65 14.35 -22.47
C LYS A 133 19.13 15.46 -23.37
N ASP A 134 17.85 15.86 -23.22
CA ASP A 134 17.23 16.80 -24.17
C ASP A 134 17.10 18.23 -23.62
N ALA A 135 17.45 18.47 -22.35
CA ALA A 135 17.30 19.77 -21.70
C ALA A 135 18.63 20.49 -21.39
N LEU A 136 19.75 19.81 -21.48
CA LEU A 136 21.07 20.37 -21.21
C LEU A 136 21.86 20.59 -22.50
N THR A 137 22.60 21.69 -22.56
CA THR A 137 23.62 21.89 -23.62
C THR A 137 24.76 20.87 -23.45
N PRO A 138 25.55 20.57 -24.53
CA PRO A 138 26.67 19.66 -24.44
C PRO A 138 27.69 20.03 -23.34
N GLU A 139 27.87 21.31 -23.07
CA GLU A 139 28.76 21.80 -22.02
C GLU A 139 28.20 21.52 -20.63
N GLN A 140 26.91 21.76 -20.41
CA GLN A 140 26.21 21.46 -19.16
C GLN A 140 26.19 19.94 -18.88
N MET A 141 26.07 19.11 -19.94
CA MET A 141 26.20 17.67 -19.80
C MET A 141 27.58 17.24 -19.30
N GLN A 142 28.66 17.81 -19.85
CA GLN A 142 30.00 17.48 -19.40
C GLN A 142 30.24 17.90 -17.94
N GLU A 143 29.74 19.05 -17.55
CA GLU A 143 29.88 19.56 -16.19
C GLU A 143 29.13 18.66 -15.18
N GLU A 144 27.94 18.17 -15.53
CA GLU A 144 27.18 17.23 -14.69
C GLU A 144 27.80 15.83 -14.66
N ILE A 145 28.37 15.33 -15.78
CA ILE A 145 29.11 14.05 -15.83
C ILE A 145 30.30 14.09 -14.87
N ILE A 146 31.01 15.20 -14.84
CA ILE A 146 32.16 15.39 -13.94
C ILE A 146 31.72 15.44 -12.48
N LYS A 147 30.63 16.16 -12.19
CA LYS A 147 30.05 16.26 -10.82
C LYS A 147 29.51 14.93 -10.30
N THR A 148 28.98 14.08 -11.17
CA THR A 148 28.33 12.83 -10.80
C THR A 148 29.21 11.59 -10.95
N ASP A 149 30.52 11.76 -11.22
CA ASP A 149 31.48 10.66 -11.39
C ASP A 149 30.99 9.61 -12.42
N GLY A 150 30.47 10.09 -13.55
CA GLY A 150 29.97 9.25 -14.64
C GLY A 150 28.65 8.54 -14.39
N LYS A 151 28.00 8.76 -13.26
CA LYS A 151 26.68 8.18 -12.92
C LYS A 151 25.51 9.02 -13.45
N PHE A 152 25.62 9.43 -14.68
CA PHE A 152 24.62 10.25 -15.33
C PHE A 152 23.34 9.43 -15.60
N GLY A 153 22.22 9.84 -15.02
CA GLY A 153 20.88 9.34 -15.38
C GLY A 153 20.27 8.26 -14.51
N SER A 154 20.92 7.82 -13.43
CA SER A 154 20.27 6.97 -12.44
C SER A 154 20.56 7.47 -11.02
N GLY A 155 19.56 8.03 -10.37
CA GLY A 155 19.61 8.43 -8.97
C GLY A 155 18.96 7.36 -8.08
N SER A 156 19.62 7.02 -6.99
CA SER A 156 19.00 6.25 -5.91
C SER A 156 18.61 7.21 -4.80
N TYR A 157 17.31 7.27 -4.50
CA TYR A 157 16.79 8.12 -3.44
C TYR A 157 16.26 7.27 -2.30
N HIS A 158 16.57 7.63 -1.08
CA HIS A 158 16.00 7.01 0.11
C HIS A 158 14.93 7.93 0.70
N TYR A 159 13.69 7.51 0.59
CA TYR A 159 12.55 8.27 1.10
C TYR A 159 12.11 7.77 2.45
N ARG A 160 11.79 8.71 3.30
CA ARG A 160 11.12 8.47 4.57
C ARG A 160 10.04 9.52 4.71
N GLY A 161 8.84 9.12 5.03
CA GLY A 161 7.79 10.08 5.15
C GLY A 161 6.52 9.58 5.79
N PHE A 162 5.59 10.50 5.93
CA PHE A 162 4.29 10.25 6.49
C PHE A 162 3.49 9.30 5.56
N PHE A 163 2.78 8.36 6.17
CA PHE A 163 1.88 7.44 5.51
C PHE A 163 0.47 7.62 6.06
N ALA A 164 -0.49 7.79 5.17
CA ALA A 164 -1.92 7.78 5.50
C ALA A 164 -2.67 6.94 4.49
N GLU A 165 -3.59 6.09 4.95
CA GLU A 165 -4.44 5.28 4.10
C GLU A 165 -5.85 5.23 4.68
N LEU A 166 -6.84 5.57 3.86
CA LEU A 166 -8.27 5.37 4.13
C LEU A 166 -8.73 4.18 3.30
N SER A 167 -9.32 3.18 3.94
CA SER A 167 -9.87 1.99 3.29
C SER A 167 -11.35 1.88 3.57
N GLU A 168 -12.10 1.45 2.57
CA GLU A 168 -13.51 1.12 2.68
C GLU A 168 -13.81 -0.18 1.93
N GLY A 169 -14.81 -0.93 2.39
CA GLY A 169 -15.12 -2.20 1.76
C GLY A 169 -16.18 -2.99 2.51
N VAL A 170 -16.22 -4.26 2.20
CA VAL A 170 -17.16 -5.21 2.78
C VAL A 170 -16.41 -6.38 3.40
N ARG A 171 -16.88 -6.81 4.55
CA ARG A 171 -16.36 -7.92 5.32
C ARG A 171 -17.39 -9.04 5.42
N PHE A 172 -16.94 -10.28 5.23
CA PHE A 172 -17.78 -11.47 5.21
C PHE A 172 -17.35 -12.44 6.30
N ASN A 173 -18.28 -12.99 7.06
CA ASN A 173 -17.99 -14.06 8.00
C ASN A 173 -17.70 -15.38 7.24
N CYS A 174 -16.55 -15.98 7.50
CA CYS A 174 -16.11 -17.25 6.95
C CYS A 174 -15.76 -18.19 8.10
N GLY A 175 -16.76 -18.79 8.76
CA GLY A 175 -16.56 -19.61 9.94
C GLY A 175 -16.05 -18.79 11.14
N SER A 176 -14.88 -19.16 11.67
CA SER A 176 -14.22 -18.45 12.78
C SER A 176 -13.42 -17.23 12.34
N LYS A 177 -13.29 -16.99 11.03
CA LYS A 177 -12.51 -15.88 10.43
C LYS A 177 -13.44 -14.97 9.66
N ARG A 178 -12.94 -13.79 9.30
CA ARG A 178 -13.68 -12.86 8.45
C ARG A 178 -12.81 -12.47 7.26
N ALA A 179 -13.31 -12.68 6.04
CA ALA A 179 -12.66 -12.19 4.83
C ALA A 179 -13.11 -10.75 4.55
N ASN A 180 -12.23 -9.92 4.01
CA ASN A 180 -12.56 -8.57 3.58
C ASN A 180 -12.15 -8.34 2.12
N VAL A 181 -12.91 -7.49 1.45
CA VAL A 181 -12.58 -6.92 0.15
C VAL A 181 -12.88 -5.44 0.19
N GLY A 182 -11.98 -4.62 -0.32
CA GLY A 182 -12.15 -3.17 -0.29
C GLY A 182 -11.26 -2.42 -1.25
N ILE A 183 -11.48 -1.12 -1.25
CA ILE A 183 -10.66 -0.13 -1.96
C ILE A 183 -9.97 0.72 -0.91
N SER A 184 -8.75 1.13 -1.16
CA SER A 184 -8.06 2.09 -0.31
C SER A 184 -7.45 3.23 -1.11
N TYR A 185 -7.45 4.40 -0.48
CA TYR A 185 -6.80 5.62 -0.92
C TYR A 185 -5.65 5.89 0.03
N ALA A 186 -4.42 5.77 -0.48
CA ALA A 186 -3.25 6.00 0.34
C ALA A 186 -2.47 7.22 -0.15
N PHE A 187 -1.76 7.85 0.79
CA PHE A 187 -0.89 8.99 0.54
C PHE A 187 0.46 8.71 1.20
N ASP A 188 1.50 8.66 0.38
CA ASP A 188 2.87 8.66 0.87
C ASP A 188 3.40 10.09 0.81
N GLY A 189 3.78 10.65 1.96
CA GLY A 189 4.47 11.93 2.06
C GLY A 189 5.97 11.70 2.06
N GLU A 190 6.68 12.40 1.20
CA GLU A 190 8.14 12.35 1.12
C GLU A 190 8.72 13.65 1.66
N ILE A 191 9.77 13.54 2.48
CA ILE A 191 10.59 14.67 2.92
C ILE A 191 11.90 14.63 2.15
N ASP A 192 12.04 15.46 1.14
CA ASP A 192 13.29 15.64 0.39
C ASP A 192 14.25 16.51 1.21
N ARG A 193 15.42 15.94 1.55
CA ARG A 193 16.49 16.62 2.30
C ARG A 193 17.66 17.05 1.43
N THR A 194 17.58 16.87 0.11
CA THR A 194 18.72 17.16 -0.79
C THR A 194 18.91 18.64 -1.08
N THR A 195 17.95 19.48 -0.73
CA THR A 195 18.05 20.94 -0.82
C THR A 195 17.79 21.54 0.57
N ASP A 196 18.39 22.68 0.89
CA ASP A 196 18.17 23.42 2.15
C ASP A 196 16.69 23.82 2.40
N ALA A 197 15.80 23.47 1.49
CA ALA A 197 14.37 23.62 1.61
C ALA A 197 13.70 22.23 1.77
N TYR A 198 13.05 22.02 2.91
CA TYR A 198 12.17 20.87 3.09
C TYR A 198 11.03 20.93 2.08
N ARG A 199 11.05 20.04 1.08
CA ARG A 199 9.94 19.90 0.13
C ARG A 199 9.16 18.65 0.49
N MET A 200 7.89 18.83 0.85
CA MET A 200 6.94 17.73 0.98
C MET A 200 6.38 17.39 -0.41
N ARG A 201 6.52 16.15 -0.82
CA ARG A 201 5.85 15.60 -1.99
C ARG A 201 4.82 14.58 -1.52
N TYR A 202 3.65 14.57 -2.17
CA TYR A 202 2.58 13.65 -1.88
C TYR A 202 2.32 12.76 -3.08
N PHE A 203 2.28 11.46 -2.84
CA PHE A 203 2.03 10.47 -3.87
C PHE A 203 0.70 9.77 -3.59
N PRO A 204 -0.40 10.18 -4.25
CA PRO A 204 -1.68 9.51 -4.09
C PRO A 204 -1.66 8.13 -4.74
N GLN A 205 -2.35 7.19 -4.09
CA GLN A 205 -2.45 5.80 -4.51
C GLN A 205 -3.89 5.34 -4.39
N VAL A 206 -4.31 4.50 -5.34
CA VAL A 206 -5.57 3.76 -5.29
C VAL A 206 -5.26 2.28 -5.32
N ARG A 207 -5.78 1.52 -4.36
CA ARG A 207 -5.48 0.10 -4.18
C ARG A 207 -6.77 -0.70 -4.00
N ILE A 208 -6.77 -1.93 -4.49
CA ILE A 208 -7.73 -2.98 -4.12
C ILE A 208 -7.09 -3.79 -3.00
N LYS A 209 -7.84 -4.08 -1.95
CA LYS A 209 -7.39 -4.84 -0.78
C LYS A 209 -8.21 -6.11 -0.64
N LEU A 210 -7.53 -7.20 -0.34
CA LEU A 210 -8.12 -8.49 0.03
C LEU A 210 -7.47 -8.93 1.33
N GLY A 211 -8.26 -9.34 2.32
CA GLY A 211 -7.69 -9.71 3.60
C GLY A 211 -8.49 -10.71 4.38
N VAL A 212 -7.88 -11.17 5.46
CA VAL A 212 -8.47 -12.11 6.42
C VAL A 212 -8.21 -11.59 7.83
N GLU A 213 -9.29 -11.48 8.59
CA GLU A 213 -9.29 -11.16 10.01
C GLU A 213 -9.50 -12.43 10.83
N PHE A 214 -8.78 -12.54 11.96
CA PHE A 214 -8.82 -13.68 12.88
C PHE A 214 -8.57 -13.25 14.32
#